data_21d70ca7adba7f1e9a63e378ec22ae74
#
_entry.id   21d70ca7adba7f1e9a63e378ec22ae74
#
_cell.length_a   1.000
_cell.length_b   1.000
_cell.length_c   1.000
_cell.angle_alpha   90.00
_cell.angle_beta   90.00
_cell.angle_gamma   90.00
#
_symmetry.space_group_name_H-M   'P 1'
#
loop_
_entity.id
_entity.type
_entity.pdbx_description
1 polymer ?
#
loop_
_entity_poly.entity_id
_entity_poly.type
_entity_poly.pdbx_seq_one_letter_code
_entity_poly.pdbx_strand_id
1 'polypeptide(L)'
;GDSSMTTTSGGNSGTAQAQFTFSQVAMGGGGFVSGVFATSEQGLYYARTDVGGAYRYNKDTQKWESMSYDISEEDNGLLGIDGLAFGEKDPNKVYMLAGTEYFSNGKTCLLYSDDYGKTWNRTELTDMITAHGNGMGRGNGERIAVDPKNSDIVYVGGRTGGIIKSTDGGKTFTALDMGTKTTTSNGNGICSIIIDPKSGDDSACTTIYAAVSRTKEENLYKSTDGGATWKPVADAPKELYTQRMKYNGDGKIVITYASAEGPWNNNRIDGGVRTLNIADDTFT
;
A
#
# COMPACT_ATOMS: atom_id res chain seq x y z
N GLY A 1 -26.14 19.55 7.03
CA GLY A 1 -26.84 19.83 5.78
C GLY A 1 -26.25 18.98 4.68
N ASP A 2 -27.03 18.00 4.19
CA ASP A 2 -26.67 17.15 3.07
C ASP A 2 -26.46 17.99 1.79
N SER A 3 -25.27 18.04 1.27
CA SER A 3 -25.01 18.55 -0.06
C SER A 3 -24.72 17.37 -1.00
N SER A 4 -25.76 16.88 -1.65
CA SER A 4 -25.60 15.94 -2.77
C SER A 4 -25.24 16.75 -4.03
N MET A 5 -24.07 16.55 -4.60
CA MET A 5 -23.72 17.05 -5.92
C MET A 5 -24.09 16.02 -6.99
N THR A 6 -25.04 16.39 -7.85
CA THR A 6 -25.39 15.61 -9.05
C THR A 6 -24.75 16.28 -10.25
N THR A 7 -23.81 15.62 -10.92
CA THR A 7 -23.28 16.09 -12.21
C THR A 7 -23.96 15.32 -13.34
N THR A 8 -24.77 16.01 -14.17
CA THR A 8 -25.29 15.49 -15.42
C THR A 8 -24.47 16.02 -16.58
N SER A 9 -23.80 15.14 -17.32
CA SER A 9 -23.24 15.48 -18.64
C SER A 9 -24.16 14.93 -19.72
N GLY A 10 -24.74 15.81 -20.53
CA GLY A 10 -25.57 15.45 -21.66
C GLY A 10 -24.72 15.09 -22.89
N GLY A 11 -24.96 13.94 -23.47
CA GLY A 11 -24.45 13.50 -24.77
C GLY A 11 -25.20 12.26 -25.23
N ASN A 12 -25.84 12.39 -26.35
CA ASN A 12 -26.80 11.46 -26.95
C ASN A 12 -26.09 10.28 -27.63
N SER A 13 -26.12 9.10 -27.02
CA SER A 13 -26.06 7.78 -27.71
C SER A 13 -26.29 6.68 -26.66
N GLY A 14 -27.17 5.74 -26.99
CA GLY A 14 -27.82 4.77 -26.10
C GLY A 14 -26.94 3.71 -25.46
N THR A 15 -26.05 4.12 -24.60
CA THR A 15 -25.41 3.28 -23.58
C THR A 15 -25.86 3.76 -22.20
N ALA A 16 -26.39 2.85 -21.40
CA ALA A 16 -26.79 3.16 -20.02
C ALA A 16 -25.57 3.76 -19.29
N GLN A 17 -25.61 5.06 -19.02
CA GLN A 17 -24.61 5.70 -18.18
C GLN A 17 -24.79 5.22 -16.74
N ALA A 18 -23.73 4.67 -16.17
CA ALA A 18 -23.72 4.36 -14.74
C ALA A 18 -23.87 5.65 -13.95
N GLN A 19 -24.94 5.73 -13.15
CA GLN A 19 -25.18 6.86 -12.28
C GLN A 19 -24.41 6.63 -10.97
N PHE A 20 -23.42 7.46 -10.71
CA PHE A 20 -22.65 7.40 -9.45
C PHE A 20 -23.22 8.41 -8.46
N THR A 21 -23.49 7.95 -7.25
CA THR A 21 -23.82 8.80 -6.11
C THR A 21 -22.63 8.88 -5.17
N PHE A 22 -22.25 10.07 -4.77
CA PHE A 22 -21.21 10.31 -3.79
C PHE A 22 -21.83 10.72 -2.47
N SER A 23 -21.44 10.05 -1.39
CA SER A 23 -21.85 10.41 -0.04
C SER A 23 -20.62 10.59 0.85
N GLN A 24 -20.77 11.41 1.88
CA GLN A 24 -19.70 11.60 2.85
C GLN A 24 -19.50 10.31 3.64
N VAL A 25 -18.25 9.86 3.75
CA VAL A 25 -17.89 8.71 4.58
C VAL A 25 -17.92 9.15 6.05
N ALA A 26 -18.84 8.57 6.84
CA ALA A 26 -18.89 8.80 8.27
C ALA A 26 -17.86 7.93 8.99
N MET A 27 -16.66 8.47 9.15
CA MET A 27 -15.55 7.86 9.86
C MET A 27 -15.33 8.65 11.16
N GLY A 28 -15.77 8.12 12.28
CA GLY A 28 -15.75 8.79 13.58
C GLY A 28 -14.36 8.91 14.21
N GLY A 29 -13.34 9.32 13.45
CA GLY A 29 -11.96 9.42 13.91
C GLY A 29 -11.20 10.56 13.25
N GLY A 30 -9.98 10.81 13.73
CA GLY A 30 -9.08 11.84 13.21
C GLY A 30 -8.08 11.31 12.20
N GLY A 31 -7.42 12.23 11.50
CA GLY A 31 -6.36 11.94 10.56
C GLY A 31 -6.80 12.00 9.10
N PHE A 32 -5.81 12.01 8.21
CA PHE A 32 -6.02 11.95 6.78
C PHE A 32 -6.14 10.48 6.34
N VAL A 33 -7.23 10.13 5.65
CA VAL A 33 -7.41 8.79 5.08
C VAL A 33 -6.45 8.64 3.90
N SER A 34 -5.42 7.84 4.08
CA SER A 34 -4.34 7.65 3.10
C SER A 34 -4.55 6.43 2.19
N GLY A 35 -5.50 5.55 2.51
CA GLY A 35 -5.87 4.41 1.67
C GLY A 35 -7.20 3.80 2.06
N VAL A 36 -7.97 3.36 1.05
CA VAL A 36 -9.21 2.59 1.21
C VAL A 36 -9.12 1.35 0.33
N PHE A 37 -9.51 0.21 0.86
CA PHE A 37 -9.30 -1.08 0.23
C PHE A 37 -10.57 -1.93 0.23
N ALA A 38 -10.96 -2.40 -0.95
CA ALA A 38 -11.95 -3.44 -1.10
C ALA A 38 -11.28 -4.81 -0.98
N THR A 39 -11.95 -5.74 -0.32
CA THR A 39 -11.49 -7.14 -0.20
C THR A 39 -12.25 -8.06 -1.14
N SER A 40 -11.85 -9.33 -1.22
CA SER A 40 -12.59 -10.38 -1.92
C SER A 40 -13.93 -10.74 -1.24
N GLU A 41 -14.10 -10.39 0.04
CA GLU A 41 -15.33 -10.59 0.79
C GLU A 41 -16.28 -9.40 0.56
N GLN A 42 -17.46 -9.66 0.04
CA GLN A 42 -18.44 -8.61 -0.24
C GLN A 42 -18.83 -7.83 1.02
N GLY A 43 -18.71 -6.51 0.94
CA GLY A 43 -19.06 -5.60 2.03
C GLY A 43 -17.98 -5.44 3.10
N LEU A 44 -16.83 -6.08 2.91
CA LEU A 44 -15.65 -5.90 3.77
C LEU A 44 -14.67 -4.93 3.12
N TYR A 45 -14.43 -3.81 3.80
CA TYR A 45 -13.48 -2.78 3.40
C TYR A 45 -12.58 -2.40 4.56
N TYR A 46 -11.34 -2.06 4.24
CA TYR A 46 -10.39 -1.52 5.20
C TYR A 46 -9.94 -0.11 4.79
N ALA A 47 -9.57 0.71 5.75
CA ALA A 47 -8.99 2.02 5.51
C ALA A 47 -7.85 2.28 6.49
N ARG A 48 -6.81 2.98 6.03
CA ARG A 48 -5.71 3.45 6.85
C ARG A 48 -5.64 4.96 6.90
N THR A 49 -5.14 5.49 8.00
CA THR A 49 -4.93 6.92 8.21
C THR A 49 -3.49 7.22 8.59
N ASP A 50 -3.12 8.48 8.46
CA ASP A 50 -1.77 8.97 8.76
C ASP A 50 -1.48 9.09 10.27
N VAL A 51 -2.46 9.35 11.11
CA VAL A 51 -2.29 9.55 12.55
C VAL A 51 -3.40 8.97 13.43
N GLY A 52 -4.41 8.35 12.86
CA GLY A 52 -5.62 7.89 13.56
C GLY A 52 -5.83 6.37 13.51
N GLY A 53 -4.79 5.59 13.21
CA GLY A 53 -4.93 4.14 13.09
C GLY A 53 -5.62 3.71 11.80
N ALA A 54 -6.35 2.61 11.86
CA ALA A 54 -7.05 2.04 10.73
C ALA A 54 -8.49 1.66 11.08
N TYR A 55 -9.29 1.44 10.04
CA TYR A 55 -10.73 1.24 10.16
C TYR A 55 -11.19 0.06 9.32
N ARG A 56 -12.22 -0.62 9.79
CA ARG A 56 -12.97 -1.62 9.05
C ARG A 56 -14.41 -1.14 8.84
N TYR A 57 -14.93 -1.28 7.63
CA TYR A 57 -16.33 -0.99 7.35
C TYR A 57 -17.22 -2.12 7.86
N ASN A 58 -18.25 -1.76 8.60
CA ASN A 58 -19.31 -2.67 9.06
C ASN A 58 -20.53 -2.48 8.15
N LYS A 59 -20.83 -3.49 7.34
CA LYS A 59 -21.93 -3.48 6.36
C LYS A 59 -23.33 -3.42 7.03
N ASP A 60 -23.46 -3.96 8.23
CA ASP A 60 -24.75 -4.05 8.92
C ASP A 60 -25.13 -2.69 9.53
N THR A 61 -24.16 -1.98 10.09
CA THR A 61 -24.35 -0.63 10.65
C THR A 61 -24.08 0.48 9.65
N GLN A 62 -23.48 0.14 8.48
CA GLN A 62 -23.03 1.09 7.46
C GLN A 62 -22.04 2.15 8.01
N LYS A 63 -21.22 1.75 8.96
CA LYS A 63 -20.24 2.63 9.62
C LYS A 63 -18.84 2.06 9.53
N TRP A 64 -17.88 2.96 9.55
CA TRP A 64 -16.48 2.62 9.75
C TRP A 64 -16.20 2.49 11.25
N GLU A 65 -15.62 1.38 11.63
CA GLU A 65 -15.24 1.06 13.00
C GLU A 65 -13.73 1.07 13.14
N SER A 66 -13.22 1.71 14.18
CA SER A 66 -11.78 1.70 14.47
C SER A 66 -11.31 0.27 14.75
N MET A 67 -10.25 -0.14 14.08
CA MET A 67 -9.53 -1.37 14.41
C MET A 67 -8.58 -1.08 15.57
N SER A 68 -9.16 -1.09 16.78
CA SER A 68 -8.43 -0.77 18.01
C SER A 68 -7.38 -1.84 18.31
N TYR A 69 -6.17 -1.41 18.55
CA TYR A 69 -5.09 -2.22 19.10
C TYR A 69 -4.57 -1.52 20.37
N ASP A 70 -4.08 -2.29 21.30
CA ASP A 70 -3.61 -1.76 22.58
C ASP A 70 -2.33 -0.95 22.36
N ILE A 71 -2.45 0.38 22.48
CA ILE A 71 -1.34 1.33 22.35
C ILE A 71 -1.23 2.14 23.62
N SER A 72 -0.07 2.06 24.27
CA SER A 72 0.29 2.95 25.36
C SER A 72 0.55 4.37 24.84
N GLU A 73 0.54 5.35 25.71
CA GLU A 73 0.92 6.73 25.38
C GLU A 73 2.34 6.80 24.80
N GLU A 74 3.25 5.96 25.30
CA GLU A 74 4.63 5.84 24.82
C GLU A 74 4.71 5.34 23.37
N ASP A 75 3.76 4.52 22.96
CA ASP A 75 3.68 3.90 21.62
C ASP A 75 2.75 4.65 20.64
N ASN A 76 2.37 5.89 20.92
CA ASN A 76 1.41 6.65 20.11
C ASN A 76 1.84 6.84 18.65
N GLY A 77 3.14 6.75 18.35
CA GLY A 77 3.65 6.76 16.98
C GLY A 77 3.11 5.60 16.11
N LEU A 78 2.67 4.50 16.72
CA LEU A 78 2.05 3.37 16.02
C LEU A 78 0.63 3.66 15.51
N LEU A 79 0.06 4.82 15.79
CA LEU A 79 -1.19 5.29 15.16
C LEU A 79 -1.00 5.78 13.72
N GLY A 80 0.23 6.05 13.30
CA GLY A 80 0.57 6.32 11.91
C GLY A 80 0.67 5.01 11.12
N ILE A 81 -0.24 4.80 10.17
CA ILE A 81 -0.28 3.58 9.35
C ILE A 81 0.27 3.88 7.97
N ASP A 82 1.49 3.41 7.70
CA ASP A 82 2.23 3.66 6.46
C ASP A 82 1.91 2.64 5.35
N GLY A 83 1.27 1.54 5.69
CA GLY A 83 0.81 0.52 4.76
C GLY A 83 -0.22 -0.42 5.38
N LEU A 84 -1.12 -0.95 4.55
CA LEU A 84 -2.11 -1.95 4.94
C LEU A 84 -2.29 -2.94 3.81
N ALA A 85 -2.31 -4.23 4.16
CA ALA A 85 -2.62 -5.29 3.23
C ALA A 85 -3.37 -6.43 3.95
N PHE A 86 -3.96 -7.30 3.18
CA PHE A 86 -4.74 -8.43 3.71
C PHE A 86 -4.63 -9.62 2.75
N GLY A 87 -4.98 -10.81 3.25
CA GLY A 87 -5.02 -12.01 2.45
C GLY A 87 -6.10 -11.95 1.37
N GLU A 88 -5.76 -12.28 0.12
CA GLU A 88 -6.74 -12.36 -0.97
C GLU A 88 -7.73 -13.51 -0.73
N LYS A 89 -7.24 -14.67 -0.32
CA LYS A 89 -8.06 -15.84 0.02
C LYS A 89 -8.59 -15.80 1.45
N ASP A 90 -7.88 -15.12 2.34
CA ASP A 90 -8.16 -15.05 3.77
C ASP A 90 -8.22 -13.57 4.22
N PRO A 91 -9.26 -12.80 3.83
CA PRO A 91 -9.34 -11.37 4.13
C PRO A 91 -9.51 -11.05 5.62
N ASN A 92 -9.71 -12.06 6.47
CA ASN A 92 -9.59 -11.98 7.92
C ASN A 92 -8.15 -11.75 8.40
N LYS A 93 -7.14 -12.12 7.60
CA LYS A 93 -5.73 -11.84 7.87
C LYS A 93 -5.36 -10.46 7.38
N VAL A 94 -5.11 -9.56 8.31
CA VAL A 94 -4.80 -8.15 8.05
C VAL A 94 -3.42 -7.81 8.61
N TYR A 95 -2.67 -7.06 7.83
CA TYR A 95 -1.32 -6.62 8.16
C TYR A 95 -1.21 -5.11 8.02
N MET A 96 -0.61 -4.44 9.00
CA MET A 96 -0.37 -3.00 8.97
C MET A 96 1.07 -2.68 9.33
N LEU A 97 1.70 -1.86 8.50
CA LEU A 97 2.98 -1.24 8.82
C LEU A 97 2.70 0.04 9.61
N ALA A 98 3.07 0.04 10.88
CA ALA A 98 2.80 1.13 11.80
C ALA A 98 4.10 1.80 12.27
N GLY A 99 4.10 3.12 12.32
CA GLY A 99 5.21 3.92 12.82
C GLY A 99 5.10 5.38 12.40
N THR A 100 5.69 6.26 13.19
CA THR A 100 5.80 7.69 12.90
C THR A 100 7.18 8.16 13.36
N GLU A 101 7.99 8.66 12.45
CA GLU A 101 9.42 8.91 12.64
C GLU A 101 9.76 9.75 13.89
N TYR A 102 8.98 10.79 14.17
CA TYR A 102 9.27 11.69 15.30
C TYR A 102 8.57 11.34 16.61
N PHE A 103 7.76 10.29 16.63
CA PHE A 103 7.09 9.83 17.84
C PHE A 103 7.60 8.45 18.24
N SER A 104 7.52 8.13 19.53
CA SER A 104 7.87 6.82 20.07
C SER A 104 9.30 6.38 19.69
N ASN A 105 10.25 7.31 19.59
CA ASN A 105 11.64 7.09 19.16
C ASN A 105 11.75 6.41 17.77
N GLY A 106 10.82 6.67 16.87
CA GLY A 106 10.81 6.04 15.55
C GLY A 106 10.41 4.57 15.55
N LYS A 107 9.78 4.07 16.61
CA LYS A 107 9.32 2.68 16.71
C LYS A 107 8.51 2.31 15.48
N THR A 108 8.89 1.21 14.85
CA THR A 108 8.25 0.64 13.68
C THR A 108 7.85 -0.79 13.98
N CYS A 109 6.58 -1.12 13.76
CA CYS A 109 6.05 -2.46 13.97
C CYS A 109 5.23 -2.92 12.78
N LEU A 110 5.23 -4.23 12.53
CA LEU A 110 4.12 -4.87 11.85
C LEU A 110 3.06 -5.23 12.89
N LEU A 111 1.85 -4.77 12.66
CA LEU A 111 0.65 -5.22 13.37
C LEU A 111 -0.06 -6.24 12.49
N TYR A 112 -0.41 -7.40 13.04
CA TYR A 112 -1.09 -8.45 12.28
C TYR A 112 -2.24 -9.06 13.08
N SER A 113 -3.30 -9.43 12.37
CA SER A 113 -4.56 -9.95 12.89
C SER A 113 -5.04 -11.12 12.05
N ASP A 114 -5.62 -12.13 12.69
CA ASP A 114 -6.27 -13.28 12.05
C ASP A 114 -7.80 -13.22 12.16
N ASP A 115 -8.34 -12.14 12.73
CA ASP A 115 -9.76 -12.01 13.06
C ASP A 115 -10.37 -10.68 12.58
N TYR A 116 -10.01 -10.27 11.36
CA TYR A 116 -10.51 -9.02 10.76
C TYR A 116 -10.09 -7.73 11.50
N GLY A 117 -8.97 -7.76 12.22
CA GLY A 117 -8.51 -6.62 12.98
C GLY A 117 -9.26 -6.38 14.30
N LYS A 118 -9.91 -7.41 14.84
CA LYS A 118 -10.53 -7.35 16.18
C LYS A 118 -9.49 -7.47 17.28
N THR A 119 -8.52 -8.36 17.09
CA THR A 119 -7.34 -8.51 17.96
C THR A 119 -6.06 -8.44 17.15
N TRP A 120 -4.98 -7.99 17.77
CA TRP A 120 -3.72 -7.72 17.10
C TRP A 120 -2.53 -8.32 17.84
N ASN A 121 -1.59 -8.81 17.05
CA ASN A 121 -0.23 -9.11 17.47
C ASN A 121 0.72 -8.10 16.82
N ARG A 122 1.94 -7.98 17.33
CA ARG A 122 2.95 -7.09 16.77
C ARG A 122 4.32 -7.75 16.67
N THR A 123 5.05 -7.40 15.62
CA THR A 123 6.45 -7.72 15.43
C THR A 123 7.23 -6.40 15.36
N GLU A 124 8.23 -6.24 16.21
CA GLU A 124 9.12 -5.08 16.21
C GLU A 124 10.01 -5.11 14.97
N LEU A 125 10.04 -4.01 14.22
CA LEU A 125 10.80 -3.87 12.97
C LEU A 125 11.80 -2.71 12.98
N THR A 126 11.93 -1.98 14.08
CA THR A 126 12.69 -0.74 14.18
C THR A 126 14.16 -0.90 13.75
N ASP A 127 14.77 -2.06 14.03
CA ASP A 127 16.16 -2.35 13.66
C ASP A 127 16.32 -2.78 12.16
N MET A 128 15.24 -3.01 11.46
CA MET A 128 15.26 -3.49 10.06
C MET A 128 14.87 -2.41 9.07
N ILE A 129 13.73 -1.76 9.29
CA ILE A 129 13.15 -0.76 8.41
C ILE A 129 12.56 0.40 9.23
N THR A 130 12.27 1.50 8.55
CA THR A 130 11.51 2.61 9.15
C THR A 130 10.18 2.80 8.45
N ALA A 131 9.18 3.22 9.24
CA ALA A 131 7.87 3.65 8.78
C ALA A 131 7.60 5.09 9.22
N HIS A 132 6.77 5.78 8.46
CA HIS A 132 6.36 7.14 8.76
C HIS A 132 4.96 7.42 8.20
N GLY A 133 3.94 6.95 8.90
CA GLY A 133 2.55 7.05 8.45
C GLY A 133 2.08 8.47 8.16
N ASN A 134 2.66 9.46 8.83
CA ASN A 134 2.43 10.89 8.60
C ASN A 134 3.50 11.56 7.73
N GLY A 135 4.33 10.78 7.05
CA GLY A 135 5.44 11.29 6.23
C GLY A 135 5.02 11.74 4.84
N MET A 136 5.98 12.33 4.12
CA MET A 136 5.84 12.60 2.70
C MET A 136 5.52 11.30 1.97
N GLY A 137 4.66 11.36 0.96
CA GLY A 137 4.26 10.16 0.22
C GLY A 137 3.36 9.19 1.00
N ARG A 138 2.72 9.62 2.08
CA ARG A 138 1.79 8.77 2.86
C ARG A 138 0.59 8.28 2.05
N GLY A 139 0.25 8.94 0.96
CA GLY A 139 -0.74 8.48 -0.02
C GLY A 139 -0.20 7.49 -1.03
N ASN A 140 1.11 7.23 -1.07
CA ASN A 140 1.69 6.22 -1.95
C ASN A 140 1.36 4.81 -1.46
N GLY A 141 1.51 3.84 -2.31
CA GLY A 141 1.38 2.48 -1.84
C GLY A 141 0.94 1.43 -2.85
N GLU A 142 0.70 0.34 -2.26
CA GLU A 142 0.94 0.03 -0.83
C GLU A 142 2.38 -0.42 -0.61
N ARG A 143 2.97 -0.07 0.53
CA ARG A 143 4.33 -0.48 0.94
C ARG A 143 4.39 -1.91 1.46
N ILE A 144 3.25 -2.55 1.58
CA ILE A 144 3.07 -3.90 2.09
C ILE A 144 2.23 -4.69 1.09
N ALA A 145 2.65 -5.91 0.79
CA ALA A 145 1.95 -6.80 -0.11
C ALA A 145 1.89 -8.21 0.48
N VAL A 146 0.72 -8.81 0.43
CA VAL A 146 0.48 -10.20 0.83
C VAL A 146 0.40 -11.06 -0.42
N ASP A 147 1.06 -12.21 -0.42
CA ASP A 147 1.01 -13.15 -1.53
C ASP A 147 -0.44 -13.61 -1.77
N PRO A 148 -0.99 -13.42 -2.99
CA PRO A 148 -2.37 -13.81 -3.29
C PRO A 148 -2.67 -15.30 -3.14
N LYS A 149 -1.65 -16.14 -3.17
CA LYS A 149 -1.76 -17.60 -3.04
C LYS A 149 -1.52 -18.11 -1.63
N ASN A 150 -0.78 -17.33 -0.82
CA ASN A 150 -0.43 -17.71 0.54
C ASN A 150 -0.43 -16.47 1.46
N SER A 151 -1.48 -16.35 2.27
CA SER A 151 -1.68 -15.20 3.16
C SER A 151 -0.66 -15.08 4.31
N ASP A 152 0.22 -16.07 4.48
CA ASP A 152 1.33 -16.01 5.45
C ASP A 152 2.63 -15.44 4.86
N ILE A 153 2.68 -15.21 3.54
CA ILE A 153 3.81 -14.57 2.87
C ILE A 153 3.54 -13.08 2.72
N VAL A 154 4.38 -12.26 3.35
CA VAL A 154 4.23 -10.81 3.41
C VAL A 154 5.55 -10.12 3.06
N TYR A 155 5.47 -9.13 2.17
CA TYR A 155 6.58 -8.25 1.81
C TYR A 155 6.30 -6.87 2.36
N VAL A 156 7.26 -6.27 3.03
CA VAL A 156 7.13 -4.93 3.64
C VAL A 156 8.29 -4.05 3.18
N GLY A 157 7.95 -2.92 2.60
CA GLY A 157 8.91 -1.90 2.15
C GLY A 157 9.07 -0.79 3.18
N GLY A 158 10.30 -0.54 3.58
CA GLY A 158 10.64 0.54 4.49
C GLY A 158 10.92 1.84 3.77
N ARG A 159 10.78 2.93 4.48
CA ARG A 159 11.32 4.23 4.06
C ARG A 159 12.85 4.22 4.10
N THR A 160 13.42 3.43 5.00
CA THR A 160 14.82 2.98 5.00
C THR A 160 14.85 1.47 5.21
N GLY A 161 15.96 0.81 4.90
CA GLY A 161 16.16 -0.61 5.12
C GLY A 161 15.66 -1.53 4.00
N GLY A 162 15.09 -0.99 2.94
CA GLY A 162 14.66 -1.77 1.78
C GLY A 162 13.40 -2.58 2.01
N ILE A 163 13.38 -3.81 1.48
CA ILE A 163 12.25 -4.74 1.60
C ILE A 163 12.62 -5.87 2.54
N ILE A 164 11.69 -6.23 3.41
CA ILE A 164 11.76 -7.42 4.27
C ILE A 164 10.63 -8.38 3.93
N LYS A 165 10.85 -9.66 4.11
CA LYS A 165 9.89 -10.73 3.78
C LYS A 165 9.63 -11.62 5.00
N SER A 166 8.37 -11.94 5.23
CA SER A 166 7.91 -12.97 6.17
C SER A 166 7.29 -14.12 5.39
N THR A 167 7.47 -15.34 5.87
CA THR A 167 6.80 -16.55 5.37
C THR A 167 5.99 -17.27 6.45
N ASP A 168 5.87 -16.64 7.62
CA ASP A 168 5.21 -17.18 8.82
C ASP A 168 4.10 -16.30 9.38
N GLY A 169 3.45 -15.52 8.51
CA GLY A 169 2.35 -14.66 8.91
C GLY A 169 2.78 -13.40 9.66
N GLY A 170 3.96 -12.87 9.37
CA GLY A 170 4.44 -11.63 9.96
C GLY A 170 5.15 -11.79 11.31
N LYS A 171 5.40 -13.02 11.76
CA LYS A 171 6.06 -13.30 13.05
C LYS A 171 7.56 -13.04 12.99
N THR A 172 8.19 -13.44 11.87
CA THR A 172 9.63 -13.20 11.62
C THR A 172 9.85 -12.66 10.22
N PHE A 173 10.92 -11.92 10.03
CA PHE A 173 11.29 -11.29 8.77
C PHE A 173 12.75 -11.52 8.40
N THR A 174 13.00 -11.59 7.10
CA THR A 174 14.34 -11.62 6.50
C THR A 174 14.48 -10.43 5.55
N ALA A 175 15.59 -9.70 5.62
CA ALA A 175 15.90 -8.63 4.70
C ALA A 175 16.22 -9.18 3.30
N LEU A 176 15.70 -8.53 2.26
CA LEU A 176 15.99 -8.86 0.87
C LEU A 176 17.04 -7.89 0.32
N ASP A 177 18.00 -8.42 -0.41
CA ASP A 177 19.01 -7.60 -1.11
C ASP A 177 18.50 -7.26 -2.52
N MET A 178 18.16 -6.00 -2.75
CA MET A 178 17.75 -5.53 -4.07
C MET A 178 18.92 -5.15 -4.99
N GLY A 179 20.16 -5.18 -4.52
CA GLY A 179 21.34 -4.79 -5.27
C GLY A 179 21.39 -3.30 -5.60
N THR A 180 20.60 -2.47 -4.93
CA THR A 180 20.56 -1.02 -5.11
C THR A 180 20.27 -0.30 -3.80
N LYS A 181 20.62 0.97 -3.72
CA LYS A 181 20.21 1.82 -2.59
C LYS A 181 18.71 2.08 -2.66
N THR A 182 18.01 1.87 -1.56
CA THR A 182 16.56 2.06 -1.44
C THR A 182 16.18 3.23 -0.54
N THR A 183 17.11 3.74 0.25
CA THR A 183 16.95 4.99 1.01
C THR A 183 17.07 6.16 0.05
N THR A 184 16.05 7.02 0.03
CA THR A 184 15.95 8.14 -0.89
C THR A 184 16.09 9.47 -0.16
N SER A 185 16.51 10.52 -0.89
CA SER A 185 16.71 11.86 -0.31
C SER A 185 15.42 12.50 0.21
N ASN A 186 14.26 12.10 -0.33
CA ASN A 186 12.95 12.57 0.10
C ASN A 186 12.38 11.77 1.31
N GLY A 187 13.11 10.79 1.82
CA GLY A 187 12.68 9.96 2.96
C GLY A 187 11.53 9.00 2.67
N ASN A 188 11.19 8.78 1.39
CA ASN A 188 10.04 7.95 1.01
C ASN A 188 10.42 6.48 0.74
N GLY A 189 11.65 6.21 0.31
CA GLY A 189 12.21 4.86 0.17
C GLY A 189 11.44 3.97 -0.79
N ILE A 190 11.10 2.76 -0.35
CA ILE A 190 10.21 1.85 -1.07
C ILE A 190 8.78 2.36 -0.93
N CYS A 191 8.20 2.85 -2.02
CA CYS A 191 6.88 3.50 -1.96
C CYS A 191 5.71 2.62 -2.41
N SER A 192 5.98 1.52 -3.11
CA SER A 192 4.93 0.58 -3.53
C SER A 192 5.51 -0.79 -3.85
N ILE A 193 4.79 -1.84 -3.50
CA ILE A 193 5.10 -3.24 -3.83
C ILE A 193 3.84 -3.88 -4.39
N ILE A 194 3.97 -4.66 -5.47
CA ILE A 194 2.88 -5.42 -6.03
C ILE A 194 3.34 -6.80 -6.50
N ILE A 195 2.48 -7.80 -6.33
CA ILE A 195 2.76 -9.19 -6.66
C ILE A 195 1.89 -9.59 -7.85
N ASP A 196 2.48 -10.27 -8.84
CA ASP A 196 1.72 -10.88 -9.93
C ASP A 196 1.00 -12.14 -9.42
N PRO A 197 -0.33 -12.14 -9.35
CA PRO A 197 -1.10 -13.25 -8.79
C PRO A 197 -1.07 -14.51 -9.66
N LYS A 198 -0.63 -14.41 -10.91
CA LYS A 198 -0.54 -15.54 -11.85
C LYS A 198 0.85 -16.18 -11.89
N SER A 199 1.84 -15.58 -11.21
CA SER A 199 3.21 -16.10 -11.18
C SER A 199 3.38 -17.24 -10.18
N GLY A 200 4.47 -18.01 -10.34
CA GLY A 200 4.82 -19.08 -9.42
C GLY A 200 3.98 -20.33 -9.60
N ASP A 201 3.84 -21.08 -8.51
CA ASP A 201 3.03 -22.29 -8.43
C ASP A 201 1.80 -22.12 -7.51
N ASP A 202 1.15 -23.22 -7.13
CA ASP A 202 -0.05 -23.16 -6.27
C ASP A 202 0.27 -22.72 -4.83
N SER A 203 1.54 -22.78 -4.40
CA SER A 203 1.94 -22.46 -3.03
C SER A 203 2.35 -21.01 -2.81
N ALA A 204 2.89 -20.35 -3.84
CA ALA A 204 3.35 -18.97 -3.73
C ALA A 204 3.55 -18.31 -5.11
N CYS A 205 3.39 -17.00 -5.15
CA CYS A 205 3.78 -16.18 -6.29
C CYS A 205 5.29 -15.91 -6.26
N THR A 206 5.89 -15.75 -7.45
CA THR A 206 7.33 -15.52 -7.59
C THR A 206 7.67 -14.16 -8.19
N THR A 207 6.74 -13.54 -8.91
CA THR A 207 6.99 -12.26 -9.58
C THR A 207 6.46 -11.08 -8.75
N ILE A 208 7.38 -10.15 -8.45
CA ILE A 208 7.13 -9.00 -7.59
C ILE A 208 7.75 -7.77 -8.24
N TYR A 209 7.01 -6.67 -8.19
CA TYR A 209 7.51 -5.36 -8.58
C TYR A 209 7.60 -4.46 -7.35
N ALA A 210 8.67 -3.69 -7.25
CA ALA A 210 8.88 -2.73 -6.18
C ALA A 210 9.34 -1.38 -6.74
N ALA A 211 8.70 -0.32 -6.31
CA ALA A 211 9.04 1.05 -6.70
C ALA A 211 9.86 1.74 -5.61
N VAL A 212 10.93 2.39 -6.03
CA VAL A 212 11.78 3.26 -5.21
C VAL A 212 11.42 4.71 -5.51
N SER A 213 11.14 5.51 -4.51
CA SER A 213 10.68 6.90 -4.67
C SER A 213 11.85 7.83 -5.04
N ARG A 214 12.23 7.80 -6.29
CA ARG A 214 13.29 8.64 -6.86
C ARG A 214 13.09 8.87 -8.36
N THR A 215 13.76 9.87 -8.90
CA THR A 215 13.81 10.19 -10.33
C THR A 215 15.23 10.23 -10.84
N LYS A 216 15.40 10.27 -12.18
CA LYS A 216 16.68 10.34 -12.90
C LYS A 216 17.56 9.08 -12.78
N GLU A 217 17.09 8.09 -12.07
CA GLU A 217 17.72 6.78 -11.90
C GLU A 217 16.66 5.69 -12.07
N GLU A 218 17.10 4.42 -12.13
CA GLU A 218 16.19 3.27 -12.08
C GLU A 218 15.34 3.34 -10.80
N ASN A 219 14.02 3.25 -10.95
CA ASN A 219 13.07 3.44 -9.86
C ASN A 219 11.97 2.38 -9.79
N LEU A 220 11.96 1.42 -10.70
CA LEU A 220 11.09 0.25 -10.65
C LEU A 220 11.94 -1.01 -10.84
N TYR A 221 11.78 -1.97 -9.95
CA TYR A 221 12.52 -3.22 -9.93
C TYR A 221 11.57 -4.41 -9.97
N LYS A 222 12.01 -5.48 -10.63
CA LYS A 222 11.28 -6.75 -10.76
C LYS A 222 12.12 -7.88 -10.20
N SER A 223 11.49 -8.74 -9.41
CA SER A 223 11.97 -10.05 -9.02
C SER A 223 11.08 -11.12 -9.66
N THR A 224 11.65 -12.24 -10.07
CA THR A 224 10.91 -13.42 -10.57
C THR A 224 11.14 -14.68 -9.73
N ASP A 225 11.84 -14.53 -8.60
CA ASP A 225 12.25 -15.60 -7.71
C ASP A 225 11.87 -15.35 -6.25
N GLY A 226 10.73 -14.70 -6.03
CA GLY A 226 10.20 -14.44 -4.69
C GLY A 226 11.00 -13.42 -3.90
N GLY A 227 11.71 -12.50 -4.56
CA GLY A 227 12.49 -11.45 -3.95
C GLY A 227 13.96 -11.78 -3.70
N ALA A 228 14.44 -12.98 -4.12
CA ALA A 228 15.83 -13.35 -3.92
C ALA A 228 16.81 -12.54 -4.80
N THR A 229 16.39 -12.25 -6.03
CA THR A 229 17.14 -11.38 -6.95
C THR A 229 16.22 -10.36 -7.61
N TRP A 230 16.78 -9.21 -7.99
CA TRP A 230 16.06 -8.07 -8.55
C TRP A 230 16.78 -7.51 -9.77
N LYS A 231 15.99 -7.05 -10.73
CA LYS A 231 16.47 -6.32 -11.91
C LYS A 231 15.65 -5.05 -12.11
N PRO A 232 16.26 -3.96 -12.60
CA PRO A 232 15.50 -2.77 -12.96
C PRO A 232 14.60 -3.05 -14.17
N VAL A 233 13.42 -2.43 -14.17
CA VAL A 233 12.52 -2.38 -15.32
C VAL A 233 12.93 -1.18 -16.18
N ALA A 234 13.63 -1.44 -17.29
CA ALA A 234 14.34 -0.42 -18.05
C ALA A 234 13.46 0.69 -18.63
N ASP A 235 12.23 0.33 -19.06
CA ASP A 235 11.30 1.26 -19.70
C ASP A 235 10.41 2.03 -18.69
N ALA A 236 10.63 1.85 -17.39
CA ALA A 236 9.92 2.62 -16.37
C ALA A 236 10.21 4.11 -16.51
N PRO A 237 9.20 4.99 -16.40
CA PRO A 237 9.41 6.44 -16.42
C PRO A 237 10.37 6.88 -15.32
N LYS A 238 11.49 7.52 -15.71
CA LYS A 238 12.54 7.98 -14.77
C LYS A 238 12.39 9.44 -14.34
N GLU A 239 11.51 10.18 -15.01
CA GLU A 239 11.28 11.60 -14.70
C GLU A 239 10.15 11.84 -13.70
N LEU A 240 9.42 10.78 -13.34
CA LEU A 240 8.27 10.85 -12.47
C LEU A 240 8.41 9.90 -11.28
N TYR A 241 7.82 10.29 -10.15
CA TYR A 241 7.72 9.45 -8.96
C TYR A 241 6.50 8.53 -9.05
N THR A 242 6.69 7.25 -8.80
CA THR A 242 5.59 6.31 -8.61
C THR A 242 4.74 6.72 -7.41
N GLN A 243 3.43 6.77 -7.58
CA GLN A 243 2.48 7.04 -6.51
C GLN A 243 1.82 5.75 -6.02
N ARG A 244 1.13 5.03 -6.91
CA ARG A 244 0.47 3.76 -6.60
C ARG A 244 0.59 2.79 -7.76
N MET A 245 0.64 1.51 -7.40
CA MET A 245 0.55 0.40 -8.36
C MET A 245 -0.64 -0.48 -8.00
N LYS A 246 -1.38 -0.94 -9.01
CA LYS A 246 -2.48 -1.89 -8.83
C LYS A 246 -2.54 -2.88 -10.00
N TYR A 247 -2.68 -4.15 -9.67
CA TYR A 247 -2.97 -5.21 -10.64
C TYR A 247 -4.41 -5.06 -11.16
N ASN A 248 -4.59 -5.07 -12.47
CA ASN A 248 -5.89 -4.82 -13.10
C ASN A 248 -6.69 -6.08 -13.46
N GLY A 249 -6.20 -7.27 -13.12
CA GLY A 249 -6.86 -8.54 -13.42
C GLY A 249 -6.51 -9.17 -14.78
N ASP A 250 -5.80 -8.46 -15.67
CA ASP A 250 -5.52 -8.88 -17.04
C ASP A 250 -4.02 -8.88 -17.39
N GLY A 251 -3.19 -9.35 -16.46
CA GLY A 251 -1.73 -9.42 -16.65
C GLY A 251 -1.05 -8.06 -16.77
N LYS A 252 -1.68 -7.02 -16.27
CA LYS A 252 -1.21 -5.65 -16.33
C LYS A 252 -1.23 -4.99 -14.96
N ILE A 253 -0.29 -4.09 -14.74
CA ILE A 253 -0.23 -3.23 -13.57
C ILE A 253 -0.51 -1.81 -14.01
N VAL A 254 -1.53 -1.19 -13.43
CA VAL A 254 -1.80 0.24 -13.58
C VAL A 254 -0.96 0.99 -12.55
N ILE A 255 -0.18 1.96 -13.02
CA ILE A 255 0.72 2.75 -12.19
C ILE A 255 0.38 4.22 -12.34
N THR A 256 0.18 4.91 -11.24
CA THR A 256 0.03 6.36 -11.21
C THR A 256 1.36 7.02 -10.88
N TYR A 257 1.65 8.11 -11.55
CA TYR A 257 2.88 8.90 -11.44
C TYR A 257 2.59 10.36 -11.16
N ALA A 258 3.52 11.04 -10.51
CA ALA A 258 3.53 12.49 -10.40
C ALA A 258 4.96 13.04 -10.42
N SER A 259 5.10 14.31 -10.75
CA SER A 259 6.40 15.03 -10.72
C SER A 259 6.90 15.32 -9.30
N ALA A 260 6.10 15.01 -8.29
CA ALA A 260 6.45 15.12 -6.87
C ALA A 260 6.10 13.83 -6.11
N GLU A 261 6.81 13.58 -5.06
CA GLU A 261 6.71 12.38 -4.23
C GLU A 261 5.47 12.32 -3.34
N GLY A 262 4.85 13.46 -3.06
CA GLY A 262 3.73 13.51 -2.14
C GLY A 262 2.85 14.76 -2.24
N PRO A 263 1.76 14.84 -1.47
CA PRO A 263 0.70 15.84 -1.63
C PRO A 263 1.11 17.27 -1.29
N TRP A 264 2.11 17.46 -0.47
CA TRP A 264 2.53 18.78 0.05
C TRP A 264 3.61 19.47 -0.77
N ASN A 265 4.08 18.82 -1.82
CA ASN A 265 5.06 19.43 -2.71
C ASN A 265 4.36 20.32 -3.76
N ASN A 266 4.63 21.62 -3.71
CA ASN A 266 4.03 22.60 -4.62
C ASN A 266 4.56 22.52 -6.07
N ASN A 267 5.59 21.71 -6.33
CA ASN A 267 6.17 21.50 -7.66
C ASN A 267 5.47 20.38 -8.46
N ARG A 268 4.32 19.95 -8.02
CA ARG A 268 3.52 18.95 -8.74
C ARG A 268 2.85 19.59 -9.95
N ILE A 269 3.55 19.59 -11.06
CA ILE A 269 3.11 20.22 -12.32
C ILE A 269 2.80 19.19 -13.42
N ASP A 270 3.17 17.93 -13.20
CA ASP A 270 2.98 16.86 -14.18
C ASP A 270 2.63 15.56 -13.47
N GLY A 271 2.06 14.64 -14.22
CA GLY A 271 1.70 13.32 -13.74
C GLY A 271 1.04 12.50 -14.84
N GLY A 272 0.65 11.30 -14.52
CA GLY A 272 -0.02 10.45 -15.47
C GLY A 272 -0.31 9.06 -14.96
N VAL A 273 -0.96 8.30 -15.82
CA VAL A 273 -1.20 6.88 -15.62
C VAL A 273 -0.45 6.13 -16.71
N ARG A 274 0.22 5.06 -16.34
CA ARG A 274 0.84 4.11 -17.26
C ARG A 274 0.37 2.71 -16.95
N THR A 275 0.36 1.88 -17.97
CA THR A 275 0.05 0.47 -17.81
C THR A 275 1.31 -0.34 -18.14
N LEU A 276 1.75 -1.14 -17.17
CA LEU A 276 2.85 -2.09 -17.35
C LEU A 276 2.27 -3.45 -17.75
N ASN A 277 2.70 -3.98 -18.89
CA ASN A 277 2.42 -5.34 -19.30
C ASN A 277 3.42 -6.29 -18.63
N ILE A 278 2.94 -7.20 -17.79
CA ILE A 278 3.81 -8.11 -17.01
C ILE A 278 4.55 -9.11 -17.92
N ALA A 279 3.96 -9.49 -19.06
CA ALA A 279 4.53 -10.51 -19.95
C ALA A 279 5.89 -10.09 -20.57
N ASP A 280 6.06 -8.80 -20.85
CA ASP A 280 7.24 -8.28 -21.55
C ASP A 280 7.82 -6.99 -20.94
N ASP A 281 7.28 -6.54 -19.82
CA ASP A 281 7.67 -5.30 -19.12
C ASP A 281 7.57 -4.02 -19.97
N THR A 282 6.69 -4.01 -20.99
CA THR A 282 6.42 -2.82 -21.81
C THR A 282 5.38 -1.91 -21.15
N PHE A 283 5.47 -0.62 -21.42
CA PHE A 283 4.59 0.42 -20.91
C PHE A 283 3.70 1.02 -22.01
N THR A 284 2.46 1.31 -21.65
CA THR A 284 1.50 2.07 -22.47
C THR A 284 0.84 3.19 -21.65
#